data_fbd7800861ea9634c4b5f3360d496ced
#
_entry.id   fbd7800861ea9634c4b5f3360d496ced
#
_cell.length_a   1.000
_cell.length_b   1.000
_cell.length_c   1.000
_cell.angle_alpha   90.00
_cell.angle_beta   90.00
_cell.angle_gamma   90.00
#
_symmetry.space_group_name_H-M   'P 1'
#
loop_
_entity.id
_entity.type
_entity.pdbx_description
1 polymer ?
#
loop_
_entity_poly.entity_id
_entity_poly.type
_entity_poly.pdbx_seq_one_letter_code
_entity_poly.pdbx_strand_id
1 'polypeptide(L)'
;MNFDFTEEQTLLKDMVERFVAERCTPELRRAVQKSPEGWSRALWKEMAELGLLGVNVPEEAGGLGGGAVETKLVMEAIGRGLATEPYLASAVVATALLRHAPESAQRGALLGALAGGETVLAPALYERNGRYDFDHVETTAVKRGADYVLNGGKCAVIGGGAADGFIISARTRAGGGGGSVALFHVPRGARGLNVIAARALDGTSIASLLLDDVSAPGENVVAADHALPIIEHAVDHGISALAAEAVGAMRASIDITADYLRTRKQFGRPIGQFQVLSHACVDMFVHCEDASSASILAAGRVDSADATQRRRALSAAKVTVNKACRFVGQTAIQLHGGIGMTEEYVIGHYFRKLIAIENLFGDTDHHLGLFAAMK
;
A
#
# COMPACT_ATOMS: atom_id res chain seq x y z
N MET A 1 5.88 -25.73 -10.40
CA MET A 1 5.16 -24.73 -9.59
C MET A 1 3.77 -24.68 -10.20
N ASN A 2 2.71 -24.96 -9.43
CA ASN A 2 1.33 -24.79 -9.91
C ASN A 2 0.93 -23.33 -9.68
N PHE A 3 0.40 -22.66 -10.70
CA PHE A 3 -0.07 -21.29 -10.64
C PHE A 3 -1.61 -21.19 -10.62
N ASP A 4 -2.30 -22.34 -10.62
CA ASP A 4 -3.75 -22.36 -10.53
C ASP A 4 -4.18 -21.95 -9.12
N PHE A 5 -5.23 -21.15 -9.04
CA PHE A 5 -5.82 -20.76 -7.76
C PHE A 5 -6.56 -21.96 -7.14
N THR A 6 -6.54 -22.04 -5.81
CA THR A 6 -7.42 -22.95 -5.08
C THR A 6 -8.88 -22.52 -5.24
N GLU A 7 -9.81 -23.39 -4.85
CA GLU A 7 -11.24 -23.05 -4.85
C GLU A 7 -11.52 -21.84 -3.96
N GLU A 8 -10.92 -21.79 -2.77
CA GLU A 8 -11.05 -20.67 -1.82
C GLU A 8 -10.49 -19.35 -2.39
N GLN A 9 -9.33 -19.41 -3.05
CA GLN A 9 -8.74 -18.24 -3.72
C GLN A 9 -9.62 -17.76 -4.88
N THR A 10 -10.24 -18.66 -5.62
CA THR A 10 -11.18 -18.32 -6.71
C THR A 10 -12.43 -17.64 -6.15
N LEU A 11 -13.01 -18.18 -5.07
CA LEU A 11 -14.15 -17.57 -4.39
C LEU A 11 -13.83 -16.18 -3.83
N LEU A 12 -12.66 -16.02 -3.20
CA LEU A 12 -12.19 -14.71 -2.71
C LEU A 12 -12.06 -13.71 -3.86
N LYS A 13 -11.44 -14.12 -4.96
CA LYS A 13 -11.28 -13.28 -6.16
C LYS A 13 -12.63 -12.81 -6.69
N ASP A 14 -13.56 -13.73 -6.92
CA ASP A 14 -14.88 -13.43 -7.47
C ASP A 14 -15.68 -12.50 -6.53
N MET A 15 -15.56 -12.71 -5.22
CA MET A 15 -16.22 -11.89 -4.20
C MET A 15 -15.67 -10.47 -4.20
N VAL A 16 -14.34 -10.31 -4.18
CA VAL A 16 -13.75 -8.96 -4.10
C VAL A 16 -13.91 -8.20 -5.42
N GLU A 17 -13.82 -8.86 -6.57
CA GLU A 17 -14.05 -8.22 -7.89
C GLU A 17 -15.48 -7.71 -8.00
N ARG A 18 -16.47 -8.49 -7.56
CA ARG A 18 -17.88 -8.07 -7.52
C ARG A 18 -18.07 -6.88 -6.57
N PHE A 19 -17.57 -6.99 -5.35
CA PHE A 19 -17.65 -5.91 -4.36
C PHE A 19 -17.08 -4.59 -4.90
N VAL A 20 -15.89 -4.63 -5.47
CA VAL A 20 -15.24 -3.45 -6.04
C VAL A 20 -16.01 -2.89 -7.23
N ALA A 21 -16.52 -3.73 -8.13
CA ALA A 21 -17.31 -3.29 -9.28
C ALA A 21 -18.60 -2.58 -8.85
N GLU A 22 -19.24 -3.03 -7.78
CA GLU A 22 -20.50 -2.46 -7.28
C GLU A 22 -20.28 -1.22 -6.39
N ARG A 23 -19.21 -1.20 -5.59
CA ARG A 23 -19.00 -0.21 -4.52
C ARG A 23 -17.94 0.85 -4.83
N CYS A 24 -17.05 0.64 -5.81
CA CYS A 24 -15.98 1.57 -6.16
C CYS A 24 -16.22 2.21 -7.54
N THR A 25 -17.44 2.72 -7.78
CA THR A 25 -17.75 3.39 -9.05
C THR A 25 -17.09 4.78 -9.14
N PRO A 26 -16.83 5.31 -10.35
CA PRO A 26 -16.28 6.66 -10.52
C PRO A 26 -17.08 7.76 -9.83
N GLU A 27 -18.41 7.60 -9.76
CA GLU A 27 -19.33 8.55 -9.09
C GLU A 27 -19.13 8.54 -7.58
N LEU A 28 -19.12 7.35 -6.96
CA LEU A 28 -18.91 7.16 -5.53
C LEU A 28 -17.49 7.64 -5.14
N ARG A 29 -16.48 7.29 -5.94
CA ARG A 29 -15.12 7.76 -5.74
C ARG A 29 -15.05 9.30 -5.74
N ARG A 30 -15.65 9.97 -6.70
CA ARG A 30 -15.70 11.44 -6.75
C ARG A 30 -16.41 12.04 -5.53
N ALA A 31 -17.47 11.43 -5.05
CA ALA A 31 -18.17 11.86 -3.85
C ALA A 31 -17.27 11.71 -2.60
N VAL A 32 -16.61 10.58 -2.44
CA VAL A 32 -15.65 10.31 -1.36
C VAL A 32 -14.46 11.26 -1.41
N GLN A 33 -13.88 11.52 -2.57
CA GLN A 33 -12.77 12.46 -2.72
C GLN A 33 -13.12 13.90 -2.34
N LYS A 34 -14.39 14.30 -2.44
CA LYS A 34 -14.88 15.61 -2.01
C LYS A 34 -15.17 15.68 -0.51
N SER A 35 -15.30 14.54 0.16
CA SER A 35 -15.49 14.52 1.62
C SER A 35 -14.23 14.99 2.35
N PRO A 36 -14.33 15.53 3.56
CA PRO A 36 -13.18 15.96 4.36
C PRO A 36 -12.19 14.81 4.61
N GLU A 37 -12.71 13.62 4.86
CA GLU A 37 -11.93 12.42 5.18
C GLU A 37 -11.21 11.85 3.95
N GLY A 38 -11.84 11.89 2.75
CA GLY A 38 -11.33 11.37 1.49
C GLY A 38 -11.30 9.84 1.39
N TRP A 39 -12.02 9.17 2.28
CA TRP A 39 -12.26 7.74 2.31
C TRP A 39 -13.60 7.47 2.98
N SER A 40 -14.12 6.24 2.90
CA SER A 40 -15.43 5.89 3.46
C SER A 40 -15.31 4.88 4.59
N ARG A 41 -15.60 5.31 5.81
CA ARG A 41 -15.66 4.40 6.96
C ARG A 41 -16.77 3.35 6.80
N ALA A 42 -17.86 3.70 6.10
CA ALA A 42 -18.93 2.74 5.80
C ALA A 42 -18.42 1.63 4.87
N LEU A 43 -17.70 1.99 3.79
CA LEU A 43 -17.12 1.01 2.89
C LEU A 43 -16.04 0.14 3.57
N TRP A 44 -15.25 0.74 4.47
CA TRP A 44 -14.30 0.02 5.30
C TRP A 44 -14.97 -1.05 6.16
N LYS A 45 -16.11 -0.71 6.76
CA LYS A 45 -16.89 -1.64 7.55
C LYS A 45 -17.48 -2.78 6.69
N GLU A 46 -18.00 -2.46 5.51
CA GLU A 46 -18.45 -3.48 4.56
C GLU A 46 -17.29 -4.44 4.16
N MET A 47 -16.07 -3.90 3.95
CA MET A 47 -14.88 -4.73 3.71
C MET A 47 -14.56 -5.64 4.89
N ALA A 48 -14.74 -5.18 6.13
CA ALA A 48 -14.58 -6.01 7.33
C ALA A 48 -15.63 -7.12 7.41
N GLU A 49 -16.90 -6.78 7.16
CA GLU A 49 -18.02 -7.75 7.15
C GLU A 49 -17.83 -8.86 6.11
N LEU A 50 -17.13 -8.57 5.01
CA LEU A 50 -16.72 -9.55 4.00
C LEU A 50 -15.43 -10.30 4.35
N GLY A 51 -14.80 -10.01 5.50
CA GLY A 51 -13.54 -10.62 5.91
C GLY A 51 -12.30 -10.09 5.18
N LEU A 52 -12.44 -9.11 4.28
CA LEU A 52 -11.32 -8.62 3.46
C LEU A 52 -10.19 -8.01 4.30
N LEU A 53 -10.51 -7.37 5.44
CA LEU A 53 -9.50 -6.76 6.31
C LEU A 53 -8.72 -7.81 7.12
N GLY A 54 -9.32 -8.98 7.35
CA GLY A 54 -8.74 -10.09 8.08
C GLY A 54 -7.92 -11.06 7.22
N VAL A 55 -7.78 -10.83 5.91
CA VAL A 55 -7.10 -11.76 4.99
C VAL A 55 -5.72 -12.16 5.49
N ASN A 56 -4.91 -11.20 5.94
CA ASN A 56 -3.56 -11.43 6.44
C ASN A 56 -3.46 -11.61 7.97
N VAL A 57 -4.57 -11.51 8.68
CA VAL A 57 -4.58 -11.67 10.14
C VAL A 57 -4.63 -13.16 10.46
N PRO A 58 -3.83 -13.66 11.41
CA PRO A 58 -3.87 -15.06 11.85
C PRO A 58 -5.24 -15.46 12.38
N GLU A 59 -5.63 -16.74 12.20
CA GLU A 59 -6.93 -17.28 12.64
C GLU A 59 -7.15 -17.11 14.15
N GLU A 60 -6.10 -17.32 14.96
CA GLU A 60 -6.14 -17.14 16.40
C GLU A 60 -6.43 -15.70 16.86
N ALA A 61 -6.23 -14.74 15.96
CA ALA A 61 -6.58 -13.31 16.18
C ALA A 61 -7.87 -12.90 15.45
N GLY A 62 -8.65 -13.86 14.95
CA GLY A 62 -9.94 -13.63 14.30
C GLY A 62 -9.85 -13.30 12.80
N GLY A 63 -8.71 -13.55 12.18
CA GLY A 63 -8.51 -13.39 10.73
C GLY A 63 -8.75 -14.66 9.91
N LEU A 64 -8.37 -14.61 8.63
CA LEU A 64 -8.51 -15.74 7.69
C LEU A 64 -7.21 -16.55 7.54
N GLY A 65 -6.11 -16.15 8.15
CA GLY A 65 -4.82 -16.84 8.05
C GLY A 65 -4.24 -16.91 6.65
N GLY A 66 -4.71 -16.06 5.74
CA GLY A 66 -4.25 -16.01 4.36
C GLY A 66 -2.84 -15.42 4.21
N GLY A 67 -2.32 -15.45 3.01
CA GLY A 67 -0.98 -15.04 2.67
C GLY A 67 -0.91 -13.97 1.57
N ALA A 68 0.25 -13.93 0.95
CA ALA A 68 0.54 -12.94 -0.08
C ALA A 68 -0.27 -13.15 -1.37
N VAL A 69 -0.70 -14.37 -1.67
CA VAL A 69 -1.54 -14.66 -2.85
C VAL A 69 -2.94 -14.09 -2.66
N GLU A 70 -3.56 -14.31 -1.51
CA GLU A 70 -4.88 -13.76 -1.16
C GLU A 70 -4.82 -12.22 -1.12
N THR A 71 -3.76 -11.66 -0.52
CA THR A 71 -3.51 -10.20 -0.56
C THR A 71 -3.41 -9.67 -1.98
N LYS A 72 -2.70 -10.38 -2.86
CA LYS A 72 -2.58 -10.02 -4.28
C LYS A 72 -3.96 -9.94 -4.94
N LEU A 73 -4.84 -10.90 -4.71
CA LEU A 73 -6.18 -10.92 -5.30
C LEU A 73 -7.00 -9.70 -4.87
N VAL A 74 -6.98 -9.38 -3.57
CA VAL A 74 -7.68 -8.20 -3.05
C VAL A 74 -7.10 -6.90 -3.59
N MET A 75 -5.77 -6.76 -3.59
CA MET A 75 -5.11 -5.53 -4.04
C MET A 75 -5.25 -5.29 -5.54
N GLU A 76 -5.28 -6.35 -6.36
CA GLU A 76 -5.54 -6.23 -7.80
C GLU A 76 -6.96 -5.69 -8.06
N ALA A 77 -7.96 -6.16 -7.32
CA ALA A 77 -9.32 -5.63 -7.41
C ALA A 77 -9.40 -4.16 -6.91
N ILE A 78 -8.74 -3.82 -5.79
CA ILE A 78 -8.64 -2.45 -5.26
C ILE A 78 -8.03 -1.51 -6.30
N GLY A 79 -6.95 -1.93 -6.97
CA GLY A 79 -6.32 -1.15 -8.03
C GLY A 79 -7.25 -0.94 -9.23
N ARG A 80 -8.00 -1.98 -9.62
CA ARG A 80 -8.98 -1.90 -10.70
C ARG A 80 -10.10 -0.90 -10.42
N GLY A 81 -10.60 -0.85 -9.17
CA GLY A 81 -11.66 0.06 -8.75
C GLY A 81 -11.17 1.42 -8.24
N LEU A 82 -9.86 1.66 -8.15
CA LEU A 82 -9.29 2.88 -7.54
C LEU A 82 -9.86 3.15 -6.15
N ALA A 83 -10.04 2.14 -5.31
CA ALA A 83 -10.51 2.32 -3.93
C ALA A 83 -9.55 3.24 -3.13
N THR A 84 -10.11 4.08 -2.27
CA THR A 84 -9.36 5.09 -1.50
C THR A 84 -9.19 4.71 -0.03
N GLU A 85 -9.79 3.62 0.39
CA GLU A 85 -9.71 3.06 1.72
C GLU A 85 -8.26 2.72 2.07
N PRO A 86 -7.84 2.86 3.34
CA PRO A 86 -6.44 2.70 3.76
C PRO A 86 -6.01 1.22 3.84
N TYR A 87 -6.40 0.39 2.86
CA TYR A 87 -6.19 -1.05 2.85
C TYR A 87 -4.70 -1.40 2.88
N LEU A 88 -3.90 -0.80 1.98
CA LEU A 88 -2.46 -1.00 1.93
C LEU A 88 -1.79 -0.66 3.28
N ALA A 89 -2.17 0.48 3.87
CA ALA A 89 -1.57 0.95 5.10
C ALA A 89 -1.93 0.06 6.30
N SER A 90 -3.20 -0.27 6.44
CA SER A 90 -3.77 -0.91 7.63
C SER A 90 -3.81 -2.44 7.49
N ALA A 91 -4.53 -2.96 6.50
CA ALA A 91 -4.72 -4.40 6.34
C ALA A 91 -3.46 -5.13 5.78
N VAL A 92 -2.50 -4.40 5.19
CA VAL A 92 -1.26 -5.01 4.70
C VAL A 92 -0.08 -4.63 5.59
N VAL A 93 0.37 -3.38 5.58
CA VAL A 93 1.66 -3.01 6.21
C VAL A 93 1.57 -3.02 7.73
N ALA A 94 0.55 -2.40 8.34
CA ALA A 94 0.40 -2.41 9.80
C ALA A 94 0.13 -3.82 10.32
N THR A 95 -0.68 -4.61 9.61
CA THR A 95 -0.88 -6.04 9.93
C THR A 95 0.43 -6.82 9.86
N ALA A 96 1.26 -6.62 8.83
CA ALA A 96 2.55 -7.29 8.71
C ALA A 96 3.51 -6.88 9.84
N LEU A 97 3.57 -5.59 10.22
CA LEU A 97 4.36 -5.15 11.39
C LEU A 97 3.95 -5.90 12.66
N LEU A 98 2.65 -6.04 12.90
CA LEU A 98 2.15 -6.74 14.07
C LEU A 98 2.39 -8.26 13.99
N ARG A 99 2.18 -8.88 12.84
CA ARG A 99 2.41 -10.33 12.65
C ARG A 99 3.84 -10.75 12.93
N HIS A 100 4.80 -9.93 12.54
CA HIS A 100 6.23 -10.21 12.72
C HIS A 100 6.80 -9.68 14.05
N ALA A 101 6.00 -8.94 14.82
CA ALA A 101 6.38 -8.50 16.15
C ALA A 101 6.32 -9.64 17.18
N PRO A 102 7.06 -9.55 18.30
CA PRO A 102 6.94 -10.48 19.42
C PRO A 102 5.51 -10.62 19.93
N GLU A 103 5.15 -11.81 20.40
CA GLU A 103 3.82 -12.07 20.93
C GLU A 103 3.54 -11.24 22.19
N SER A 104 2.34 -10.62 22.21
CA SER A 104 1.82 -9.90 23.37
C SER A 104 0.29 -9.83 23.30
N ALA A 105 -0.36 -9.61 24.44
CA ALA A 105 -1.81 -9.45 24.50
C ALA A 105 -2.28 -8.26 23.64
N GLN A 106 -1.52 -7.16 23.63
CA GLN A 106 -1.82 -5.99 22.81
C GLN A 106 -1.73 -6.30 21.32
N ARG A 107 -0.68 -7.03 20.87
CA ARG A 107 -0.54 -7.47 19.47
C ARG A 107 -1.78 -8.22 19.02
N GLY A 108 -2.24 -9.20 19.79
CA GLY A 108 -3.44 -9.98 19.50
C GLY A 108 -4.70 -9.10 19.43
N ALA A 109 -4.88 -8.19 20.39
CA ALA A 109 -6.00 -7.26 20.41
C ALA A 109 -6.01 -6.31 19.20
N LEU A 110 -4.85 -5.77 18.82
CA LEU A 110 -4.73 -4.89 17.64
C LEU A 110 -5.00 -5.65 16.34
N LEU A 111 -4.51 -6.87 16.20
CA LEU A 111 -4.79 -7.71 15.03
C LEU A 111 -6.29 -8.04 14.91
N GLY A 112 -6.95 -8.39 16.00
CA GLY A 112 -8.40 -8.63 16.03
C GLY A 112 -9.21 -7.39 15.66
N ALA A 113 -8.86 -6.24 16.24
CA ALA A 113 -9.50 -4.96 15.93
C ALA A 113 -9.31 -4.52 14.45
N LEU A 114 -8.14 -4.83 13.86
CA LEU A 114 -7.89 -4.62 12.43
C LEU A 114 -8.78 -5.53 11.58
N ALA A 115 -8.84 -6.83 11.87
CA ALA A 115 -9.67 -7.78 11.14
C ALA A 115 -11.16 -7.41 11.19
N GLY A 116 -11.65 -6.98 12.36
CA GLY A 116 -13.02 -6.52 12.57
C GLY A 116 -13.33 -5.14 11.98
N GLY A 117 -12.33 -4.42 11.46
CA GLY A 117 -12.50 -3.05 10.95
C GLY A 117 -12.83 -2.00 12.03
N GLU A 118 -12.62 -2.34 13.30
CA GLU A 118 -12.85 -1.47 14.44
C GLU A 118 -11.82 -0.35 14.54
N THR A 119 -10.59 -0.62 14.07
CA THR A 119 -9.49 0.34 14.05
C THR A 119 -8.80 0.39 12.70
N VAL A 120 -8.31 1.56 12.34
CA VAL A 120 -7.40 1.79 11.23
C VAL A 120 -6.04 2.15 11.80
N LEU A 121 -5.01 1.35 11.53
CA LEU A 121 -3.64 1.63 11.92
C LEU A 121 -2.81 2.07 10.72
N ALA A 122 -1.97 3.08 10.92
CA ALA A 122 -1.05 3.55 9.90
C ALA A 122 0.42 3.35 10.30
N PRO A 123 1.27 2.83 9.39
CA PRO A 123 2.70 2.67 9.63
C PRO A 123 3.41 4.03 9.49
N ALA A 124 3.96 4.54 10.59
CA ALA A 124 4.69 5.80 10.64
C ALA A 124 6.21 5.52 10.70
N LEU A 125 6.80 5.24 9.54
CA LEU A 125 8.15 4.72 9.39
C LEU A 125 9.13 5.75 8.79
N TYR A 126 8.64 6.64 7.90
CA TYR A 126 9.48 7.59 7.16
C TYR A 126 9.75 8.86 7.94
N GLU A 127 10.97 9.39 7.78
CA GLU A 127 11.40 10.69 8.27
C GLU A 127 11.95 11.57 7.13
N ARG A 128 11.96 12.89 7.34
CA ARG A 128 12.19 13.87 6.26
C ARG A 128 13.48 13.62 5.48
N ASN A 129 14.56 13.27 6.15
CA ASN A 129 15.88 13.13 5.53
C ASN A 129 16.24 11.68 5.16
N GLY A 130 15.44 10.70 5.60
CA GLY A 130 15.72 9.26 5.43
C GLY A 130 15.37 8.73 4.04
N ARG A 131 14.52 9.41 3.25
CA ARG A 131 13.97 8.87 1.99
C ARG A 131 13.44 7.45 2.20
N TYR A 132 14.08 6.46 1.59
CA TYR A 132 13.70 5.04 1.65
C TYR A 132 14.55 4.21 2.64
N ASP A 133 15.38 4.87 3.44
CA ASP A 133 16.18 4.23 4.49
C ASP A 133 15.39 4.17 5.80
N PHE A 134 14.98 2.96 6.20
CA PHE A 134 14.22 2.72 7.42
C PHE A 134 15.09 2.67 8.68
N ASP A 135 16.42 2.61 8.57
CA ASP A 135 17.35 2.75 9.70
C ASP A 135 17.62 4.23 10.03
N HIS A 136 17.31 5.14 9.11
CA HIS A 136 17.37 6.57 9.38
C HIS A 136 16.19 6.98 10.27
N VAL A 137 16.36 6.84 11.58
CA VAL A 137 15.35 7.17 12.60
C VAL A 137 15.90 8.21 13.57
N GLU A 138 15.47 9.46 13.43
CA GLU A 138 15.80 10.60 14.31
C GLU A 138 14.80 10.74 15.47
N THR A 139 13.55 10.24 15.28
CA THR A 139 12.55 10.16 16.36
C THR A 139 13.10 9.33 17.53
N THR A 140 13.06 9.89 18.73
CA THR A 140 13.63 9.27 19.92
C THR A 140 12.55 8.69 20.84
N ALA A 141 12.86 7.59 21.52
CA ALA A 141 12.08 7.00 22.60
C ALA A 141 12.96 6.90 23.86
N VAL A 142 12.68 7.74 24.83
CA VAL A 142 13.40 7.77 26.12
C VAL A 142 12.63 6.99 27.16
N LYS A 143 13.26 5.95 27.72
CA LYS A 143 12.62 5.11 28.74
C LYS A 143 12.47 5.88 30.08
N ARG A 144 11.26 5.85 30.64
CA ARG A 144 10.93 6.42 31.96
C ARG A 144 10.17 5.39 32.79
N GLY A 145 10.89 4.65 33.61
CA GLY A 145 10.32 3.51 34.37
C GLY A 145 9.92 2.38 33.41
N ALA A 146 8.65 2.00 33.41
CA ALA A 146 8.09 1.02 32.50
C ALA A 146 7.71 1.62 31.13
N ASP A 147 7.54 2.94 31.05
CA ASP A 147 7.02 3.66 29.89
C ASP A 147 8.13 4.32 29.08
N TYR A 148 7.74 4.86 27.92
CA TYR A 148 8.60 5.63 27.04
C TYR A 148 8.00 7.01 26.76
N VAL A 149 8.86 7.98 26.49
CA VAL A 149 8.49 9.32 26.00
C VAL A 149 9.09 9.48 24.61
N LEU A 150 8.22 9.73 23.62
CA LEU A 150 8.59 9.86 22.21
C LEU A 150 8.65 11.33 21.82
N ASN A 151 9.74 11.71 21.12
CA ASN A 151 9.95 13.04 20.56
C ASN A 151 10.49 12.93 19.14
N GLY A 152 9.95 13.71 18.20
CA GLY A 152 10.41 13.73 16.82
C GLY A 152 9.31 13.98 15.80
N GLY A 153 9.47 13.42 14.60
CA GLY A 153 8.48 13.61 13.55
C GLY A 153 8.52 12.55 12.48
N LYS A 154 7.36 12.23 11.93
CA LYS A 154 7.20 11.31 10.80
C LYS A 154 6.55 12.01 9.62
N CYS A 155 6.92 11.60 8.41
CA CYS A 155 6.35 12.16 7.17
C CYS A 155 5.85 11.03 6.26
N ALA A 156 5.05 11.41 5.26
CA ALA A 156 4.51 10.48 4.27
C ALA A 156 3.87 9.21 4.88
N VAL A 157 3.20 9.37 6.03
CA VAL A 157 2.50 8.28 6.72
C VAL A 157 1.27 7.90 5.89
N ILE A 158 1.39 6.79 5.13
CA ILE A 158 0.28 6.28 4.30
C ILE A 158 -0.91 5.90 5.18
N GLY A 159 -2.12 6.25 4.74
CA GLY A 159 -3.34 6.05 5.54
C GLY A 159 -3.43 6.95 6.78
N GLY A 160 -2.44 7.78 7.09
CA GLY A 160 -2.32 8.51 8.35
C GLY A 160 -3.44 9.50 8.64
N GLY A 161 -4.05 10.10 7.60
CA GLY A 161 -5.21 10.97 7.80
C GLY A 161 -6.46 10.20 8.22
N ALA A 162 -6.57 8.93 7.86
CA ALA A 162 -7.69 8.03 8.19
C ALA A 162 -7.47 7.24 9.49
N ALA A 163 -6.23 7.17 10.00
CA ALA A 163 -5.85 6.29 11.08
C ALA A 163 -6.45 6.67 12.43
N ASP A 164 -6.85 5.67 13.21
CA ASP A 164 -7.25 5.78 14.61
C ASP A 164 -6.04 5.61 15.54
N GLY A 165 -4.94 5.03 15.03
CA GLY A 165 -3.66 4.86 15.70
C GLY A 165 -2.50 4.66 14.74
N PHE A 166 -1.29 4.71 15.26
CA PHE A 166 -0.06 4.65 14.49
C PHE A 166 0.89 3.59 15.06
N ILE A 167 1.58 2.85 14.19
CA ILE A 167 2.75 2.06 14.55
C ILE A 167 3.98 2.90 14.20
N ILE A 168 4.64 3.47 15.22
CA ILE A 168 5.69 4.47 15.07
C ILE A 168 7.06 3.81 15.32
N SER A 169 7.99 3.95 14.38
CA SER A 169 9.39 3.62 14.62
C SER A 169 10.08 4.75 15.40
N ALA A 170 10.83 4.40 16.44
CA ALA A 170 11.64 5.37 17.19
C ALA A 170 12.94 4.70 17.66
N ARG A 171 14.00 5.50 17.78
CA ARG A 171 15.28 5.04 18.31
C ARG A 171 15.30 5.12 19.83
N THR A 172 15.44 3.98 20.49
CA THR A 172 15.57 3.95 21.94
C THR A 172 16.90 4.58 22.35
N ARG A 173 16.87 5.44 23.37
CA ARG A 173 18.09 5.97 23.99
C ARG A 173 18.31 5.26 25.30
N ALA A 174 19.31 4.37 25.35
CA ALA A 174 19.94 3.94 26.59
C ALA A 174 21.11 4.87 26.89
N GLY A 175 21.32 5.23 28.13
CA GLY A 175 22.37 6.19 28.50
C GLY A 175 23.75 5.79 27.96
N GLY A 176 24.25 6.53 26.95
CA GLY A 176 25.64 6.52 26.51
C GLY A 176 26.00 5.80 25.20
N GLY A 177 25.05 5.31 24.40
CA GLY A 177 25.38 4.65 23.12
C GLY A 177 24.22 4.67 22.14
N GLY A 178 24.48 4.43 20.86
CA GLY A 178 23.46 4.36 19.80
C GLY A 178 22.39 3.31 20.13
N GLY A 179 21.14 3.75 20.28
CA GLY A 179 20.01 2.88 20.59
C GLY A 179 19.52 2.09 19.37
N SER A 180 18.79 0.99 19.60
CA SER A 180 18.13 0.23 18.55
C SER A 180 16.83 0.88 18.10
N VAL A 181 16.37 0.54 16.91
CA VAL A 181 15.04 0.91 16.44
C VAL A 181 14.00 0.04 17.15
N ALA A 182 12.96 0.68 17.66
CA ALA A 182 11.81 0.07 18.32
C ALA A 182 10.51 0.51 17.64
N LEU A 183 9.42 -0.24 17.86
CA LEU A 183 8.08 0.07 17.37
C LEU A 183 7.12 0.29 18.51
N PHE A 184 6.31 1.34 18.40
CA PHE A 184 5.34 1.75 19.39
C PHE A 184 3.97 1.93 18.78
N HIS A 185 2.93 1.42 19.42
CA HIS A 185 1.55 1.79 19.13
C HIS A 185 1.20 3.09 19.83
N VAL A 186 0.76 4.09 19.07
CA VAL A 186 0.34 5.40 19.61
C VAL A 186 -1.07 5.71 19.09
N PRO A 187 -2.09 5.79 19.96
CA PRO A 187 -3.43 6.22 19.59
C PRO A 187 -3.43 7.64 19.02
N ARG A 188 -4.30 7.93 18.05
CA ARG A 188 -4.41 9.26 17.42
C ARG A 188 -4.65 10.39 18.43
N GLY A 189 -5.40 10.11 19.51
CA GLY A 189 -5.73 11.09 20.56
C GLY A 189 -4.64 11.23 21.64
N ALA A 190 -3.46 10.62 21.47
CA ALA A 190 -2.40 10.71 22.48
C ALA A 190 -1.97 12.17 22.68
N ARG A 191 -1.79 12.57 23.97
CA ARG A 191 -1.31 13.92 24.31
C ARG A 191 0.09 14.13 23.72
N GLY A 192 0.31 15.28 23.10
CA GLY A 192 1.58 15.63 22.45
C GLY A 192 1.73 15.13 21.01
N LEU A 193 0.80 14.30 20.52
CA LEU A 193 0.76 13.89 19.11
C LEU A 193 -0.05 14.91 18.30
N ASN A 194 0.59 15.52 17.32
CA ASN A 194 -0.09 16.34 16.32
C ASN A 194 -0.07 15.64 14.94
N VAL A 195 -1.26 15.44 14.37
CA VAL A 195 -1.47 14.77 13.09
C VAL A 195 -1.86 15.79 12.04
N ILE A 196 -1.00 16.01 11.06
CA ILE A 196 -1.24 16.92 9.94
C ILE A 196 -1.64 16.07 8.74
N ALA A 197 -2.96 15.93 8.55
CA ALA A 197 -3.50 15.15 7.43
C ALA A 197 -3.34 15.88 6.11
N ALA A 198 -3.09 15.11 5.05
CA ALA A 198 -2.98 15.57 3.67
C ALA A 198 -3.49 14.50 2.71
N ARG A 199 -3.46 14.80 1.42
CA ARG A 199 -3.78 13.84 0.35
C ARG A 199 -2.59 13.64 -0.56
N ALA A 200 -2.36 12.41 -0.95
CA ALA A 200 -1.40 12.06 -1.97
C ALA A 200 -1.89 12.44 -3.37
N LEU A 201 -1.02 12.31 -4.36
CA LEU A 201 -1.34 12.64 -5.76
C LEU A 201 -2.56 11.90 -6.31
N ASP A 202 -2.74 10.65 -5.88
CA ASP A 202 -3.88 9.79 -6.28
C ASP A 202 -5.16 10.01 -5.45
N GLY A 203 -5.12 10.94 -4.49
CA GLY A 203 -6.21 11.26 -3.58
C GLY A 203 -6.30 10.39 -2.34
N THR A 204 -5.41 9.43 -2.14
CA THR A 204 -5.36 8.62 -0.91
C THR A 204 -4.90 9.45 0.28
N SER A 205 -5.29 9.00 1.47
CA SER A 205 -4.99 9.68 2.73
C SER A 205 -3.53 9.49 3.14
N ILE A 206 -2.85 10.57 3.48
CA ILE A 206 -1.51 10.59 4.10
C ILE A 206 -1.47 11.55 5.28
N ALA A 207 -0.43 11.47 6.10
CA ALA A 207 -0.19 12.45 7.16
C ALA A 207 1.30 12.70 7.41
N SER A 208 1.58 13.81 8.10
CA SER A 208 2.81 14.03 8.87
C SER A 208 2.46 14.01 10.35
N LEU A 209 3.36 13.47 11.17
CA LEU A 209 3.22 13.42 12.62
C LEU A 209 4.30 14.28 13.27
N LEU A 210 3.92 15.04 14.28
CA LEU A 210 4.83 15.72 15.20
C LEU A 210 4.60 15.14 16.60
N LEU A 211 5.66 14.70 17.24
CA LEU A 211 5.65 14.11 18.56
C LEU A 211 6.40 15.06 19.52
N ASP A 212 5.70 15.54 20.52
CA ASP A 212 6.21 16.43 21.58
C ASP A 212 5.84 15.84 22.95
N ASP A 213 6.80 15.17 23.57
CA ASP A 213 6.65 14.43 24.83
C ASP A 213 5.46 13.45 24.83
N VAL A 214 5.29 12.70 23.75
CA VAL A 214 4.22 11.69 23.64
C VAL A 214 4.53 10.51 24.55
N SER A 215 3.64 10.25 25.50
CA SER A 215 3.75 9.08 26.37
C SER A 215 3.33 7.81 25.64
N ALA A 216 4.19 6.80 25.67
CA ALA A 216 3.89 5.44 25.23
C ALA A 216 4.08 4.48 26.42
N PRO A 217 2.98 4.02 27.04
CA PRO A 217 3.02 3.00 28.10
C PRO A 217 3.78 1.75 27.64
N GLY A 218 4.40 1.05 28.57
CA GLY A 218 5.17 -0.16 28.27
C GLY A 218 4.37 -1.24 27.56
N GLU A 219 3.07 -1.31 27.81
CA GLU A 219 2.14 -2.19 27.09
C GLU A 219 1.95 -1.81 25.62
N ASN A 220 2.25 -0.57 25.25
CA ASN A 220 2.15 -0.06 23.87
C ASN A 220 3.43 -0.29 23.04
N VAL A 221 4.42 -0.98 23.61
CA VAL A 221 5.63 -1.38 22.89
C VAL A 221 5.30 -2.59 22.02
N VAL A 222 5.34 -2.40 20.69
CA VAL A 222 5.13 -3.46 19.71
C VAL A 222 6.40 -4.30 19.54
N ALA A 223 7.56 -3.65 19.45
CA ALA A 223 8.87 -4.29 19.46
C ALA A 223 9.88 -3.36 20.16
N ALA A 224 10.49 -3.83 21.25
CA ALA A 224 11.34 -3.00 22.10
C ALA A 224 12.73 -2.70 21.48
N ASP A 225 13.22 -3.61 20.66
CA ASP A 225 14.51 -3.54 19.98
C ASP A 225 14.46 -4.37 18.69
N HIS A 226 15.54 -4.27 17.88
CA HIS A 226 15.68 -5.04 16.65
C HIS A 226 14.46 -4.98 15.71
N ALA A 227 13.73 -3.87 15.71
CA ALA A 227 12.52 -3.71 14.89
C ALA A 227 12.83 -3.56 13.39
N LEU A 228 14.07 -3.25 12.97
CA LEU A 228 14.40 -3.02 11.57
C LEU A 228 14.07 -4.22 10.66
N PRO A 229 14.42 -5.49 10.99
CA PRO A 229 14.00 -6.64 10.20
C PRO A 229 12.47 -6.79 10.09
N ILE A 230 11.72 -6.42 11.13
CA ILE A 230 10.25 -6.43 11.12
C ILE A 230 9.70 -5.38 10.15
N ILE A 231 10.27 -4.16 10.20
CA ILE A 231 9.92 -3.06 9.29
C ILE A 231 10.22 -3.46 7.84
N GLU A 232 11.40 -3.98 7.58
CA GLU A 232 11.82 -4.41 6.25
C GLU A 232 10.89 -5.48 5.69
N HIS A 233 10.51 -6.47 6.50
CA HIS A 233 9.58 -7.52 6.06
C HIS A 233 8.16 -6.95 5.79
N ALA A 234 7.66 -6.06 6.64
CA ALA A 234 6.37 -5.41 6.43
C ALA A 234 6.35 -4.53 5.17
N VAL A 235 7.46 -3.86 4.87
CA VAL A 235 7.64 -3.11 3.62
C VAL A 235 7.69 -4.04 2.40
N ASP A 236 8.33 -5.19 2.51
CA ASP A 236 8.33 -6.22 1.47
C ASP A 236 6.89 -6.68 1.15
N HIS A 237 6.04 -6.91 2.16
CA HIS A 237 4.60 -7.14 1.96
C HIS A 237 3.90 -5.97 1.28
N GLY A 238 4.23 -4.73 1.68
CA GLY A 238 3.74 -3.52 1.03
C GLY A 238 4.12 -3.44 -0.46
N ILE A 239 5.36 -3.78 -0.82
CA ILE A 239 5.83 -3.81 -2.22
C ILE A 239 5.08 -4.88 -3.03
N SER A 240 4.90 -6.08 -2.47
CA SER A 240 4.15 -7.16 -3.12
C SER A 240 2.69 -6.74 -3.39
N ALA A 241 2.04 -6.14 -2.40
CA ALA A 241 0.67 -5.64 -2.50
C ALA A 241 0.53 -4.50 -3.54
N LEU A 242 1.48 -3.55 -3.55
CA LEU A 242 1.51 -2.48 -4.55
C LEU A 242 1.70 -2.98 -5.97
N ALA A 243 2.50 -4.04 -6.17
CA ALA A 243 2.66 -4.66 -7.47
C ALA A 243 1.33 -5.18 -8.01
N ALA A 244 0.50 -5.78 -7.15
CA ALA A 244 -0.83 -6.26 -7.51
C ALA A 244 -1.80 -5.09 -7.78
N GLU A 245 -1.81 -4.07 -6.93
CA GLU A 245 -2.63 -2.85 -7.13
C GLU A 245 -2.33 -2.19 -8.47
N ALA A 246 -1.04 -2.11 -8.83
CA ALA A 246 -0.60 -1.57 -10.11
C ALA A 246 -1.15 -2.36 -11.30
N VAL A 247 -1.11 -3.70 -11.23
CA VAL A 247 -1.65 -4.58 -12.29
C VAL A 247 -3.15 -4.33 -12.49
N GLY A 248 -3.92 -4.26 -11.40
CA GLY A 248 -5.35 -3.96 -11.47
C GLY A 248 -5.64 -2.60 -12.10
N ALA A 249 -4.91 -1.57 -11.71
CA ALA A 249 -5.03 -0.22 -12.27
C ALA A 249 -4.63 -0.15 -13.75
N MET A 250 -3.56 -0.85 -14.14
CA MET A 250 -3.13 -0.93 -15.54
C MET A 250 -4.15 -1.65 -16.42
N ARG A 251 -4.69 -2.79 -15.98
CA ARG A 251 -5.74 -3.53 -16.71
C ARG A 251 -6.96 -2.66 -16.96
N ALA A 252 -7.45 -1.96 -15.93
CA ALA A 252 -8.56 -1.03 -16.10
C ALA A 252 -8.23 0.11 -17.08
N SER A 253 -7.02 0.67 -16.99
CA SER A 253 -6.57 1.72 -17.92
C SER A 253 -6.56 1.22 -19.39
N ILE A 254 -6.12 -0.01 -19.61
CA ILE A 254 -6.06 -0.63 -20.94
C ILE A 254 -7.47 -0.87 -21.47
N ASP A 255 -8.39 -1.43 -20.66
CA ASP A 255 -9.79 -1.66 -21.03
C ASP A 255 -10.47 -0.36 -21.48
N ILE A 256 -10.35 0.71 -20.65
CA ILE A 256 -10.92 2.02 -20.94
C ILE A 256 -10.30 2.61 -22.23
N THR A 257 -9.00 2.48 -22.40
CA THR A 257 -8.29 2.98 -23.58
C THR A 257 -8.72 2.22 -24.85
N ALA A 258 -8.83 0.90 -24.78
CA ALA A 258 -9.27 0.07 -25.90
C ALA A 258 -10.70 0.43 -26.32
N ASP A 259 -11.62 0.65 -25.39
CA ASP A 259 -12.98 1.08 -25.68
C ASP A 259 -13.05 2.49 -26.27
N TYR A 260 -12.24 3.41 -25.75
CA TYR A 260 -12.11 4.74 -26.34
C TYR A 260 -11.62 4.69 -27.79
N LEU A 261 -10.59 3.90 -28.09
CA LEU A 261 -10.06 3.72 -29.43
C LEU A 261 -11.10 3.12 -30.41
N ARG A 262 -11.99 2.24 -29.93
CA ARG A 262 -13.07 1.63 -30.72
C ARG A 262 -14.21 2.60 -31.02
N THR A 263 -14.52 3.49 -30.08
CA THR A 263 -15.73 4.34 -30.13
C THR A 263 -15.45 5.74 -30.64
N ARG A 264 -14.29 6.33 -30.33
CA ARG A 264 -13.94 7.68 -30.76
C ARG A 264 -13.67 7.72 -32.25
N LYS A 265 -14.37 8.61 -32.97
CA LYS A 265 -14.21 8.80 -34.43
C LYS A 265 -13.49 10.10 -34.72
N GLN A 266 -12.49 10.06 -35.59
CA GLN A 266 -11.83 11.19 -36.21
C GLN A 266 -11.40 10.77 -37.64
N PHE A 267 -11.29 11.73 -38.57
CA PHE A 267 -10.92 11.45 -39.99
C PHE A 267 -11.83 10.39 -40.62
N GLY A 268 -13.12 10.40 -40.31
CA GLY A 268 -14.16 9.55 -40.87
C GLY A 268 -14.22 8.10 -40.35
N ARG A 269 -13.39 7.70 -39.39
CA ARG A 269 -13.32 6.32 -38.84
C ARG A 269 -12.98 6.28 -37.35
N PRO A 270 -13.19 5.15 -36.63
CA PRO A 270 -12.68 4.94 -35.29
C PRO A 270 -11.16 5.13 -35.26
N ILE A 271 -10.66 5.81 -34.21
CA ILE A 271 -9.22 6.12 -34.14
C ILE A 271 -8.36 4.87 -33.93
N GLY A 272 -8.90 3.79 -33.37
CA GLY A 272 -8.22 2.50 -33.24
C GLY A 272 -7.89 1.82 -34.60
N GLN A 273 -8.43 2.30 -35.71
CA GLN A 273 -8.03 1.83 -37.04
C GLN A 273 -6.71 2.44 -37.52
N PHE A 274 -6.15 3.40 -36.83
CA PHE A 274 -4.80 3.89 -37.11
C PHE A 274 -3.79 2.99 -36.36
N GLN A 275 -2.93 2.30 -37.13
CA GLN A 275 -1.98 1.30 -36.60
C GLN A 275 -1.13 1.82 -35.45
N VAL A 276 -0.66 3.06 -35.50
CA VAL A 276 0.19 3.64 -34.46
C VAL A 276 -0.52 3.68 -33.10
N LEU A 277 -1.85 3.89 -33.06
CA LEU A 277 -2.63 3.93 -31.84
C LEU A 277 -2.96 2.52 -31.33
N SER A 278 -3.30 1.59 -32.24
CA SER A 278 -3.53 0.19 -31.85
C SER A 278 -2.25 -0.50 -31.39
N HIS A 279 -1.10 -0.23 -32.02
CA HIS A 279 0.20 -0.76 -31.56
C HIS A 279 0.55 -0.23 -30.18
N ALA A 280 0.40 1.08 -29.93
CA ALA A 280 0.64 1.63 -28.60
C ALA A 280 -0.25 1.00 -27.49
N CYS A 281 -1.52 0.69 -27.81
CA CYS A 281 -2.39 -0.02 -26.91
C CYS A 281 -1.94 -1.47 -26.64
N VAL A 282 -1.41 -2.16 -27.67
CA VAL A 282 -0.81 -3.49 -27.51
C VAL A 282 0.46 -3.44 -26.66
N ASP A 283 1.30 -2.41 -26.85
CA ASP A 283 2.49 -2.23 -26.02
C ASP A 283 2.12 -2.00 -24.54
N MET A 284 1.03 -1.25 -24.25
CA MET A 284 0.50 -1.14 -22.88
C MET A 284 0.15 -2.51 -22.30
N PHE A 285 -0.51 -3.38 -23.08
CA PHE A 285 -0.87 -4.73 -22.67
C PHE A 285 0.38 -5.58 -22.37
N VAL A 286 1.40 -5.54 -23.22
CA VAL A 286 2.66 -6.27 -22.99
C VAL A 286 3.33 -5.84 -21.69
N HIS A 287 3.45 -4.54 -21.45
CA HIS A 287 4.02 -4.03 -20.18
C HIS A 287 3.18 -4.43 -18.97
N CYS A 288 1.86 -4.50 -19.10
CA CYS A 288 0.98 -4.96 -18.02
C CYS A 288 1.18 -6.44 -17.72
N GLU A 289 1.36 -7.29 -18.72
CA GLU A 289 1.62 -8.73 -18.53
C GLU A 289 3.00 -8.99 -17.92
N ASP A 290 4.02 -8.20 -18.27
CA ASP A 290 5.32 -8.23 -17.60
C ASP A 290 5.19 -7.87 -16.12
N ALA A 291 4.42 -6.82 -15.80
CA ALA A 291 4.15 -6.42 -14.43
C ALA A 291 3.30 -7.46 -13.66
N SER A 292 2.35 -8.12 -14.34
CA SER A 292 1.55 -9.22 -13.77
C SER A 292 2.44 -10.39 -13.36
N SER A 293 3.37 -10.78 -14.23
CA SER A 293 4.36 -11.83 -13.95
C SER A 293 5.27 -11.44 -12.78
N ALA A 294 5.70 -10.18 -12.73
CA ALA A 294 6.50 -9.64 -11.63
C ALA A 294 5.72 -9.62 -10.29
N SER A 295 4.42 -9.32 -10.33
CA SER A 295 3.54 -9.36 -9.15
C SER A 295 3.38 -10.77 -8.61
N ILE A 296 3.25 -11.78 -9.49
CA ILE A 296 3.22 -13.20 -9.09
C ILE A 296 4.55 -13.60 -8.44
N LEU A 297 5.68 -13.20 -9.01
CA LEU A 297 6.99 -13.43 -8.42
C LEU A 297 7.10 -12.80 -7.01
N ALA A 298 6.65 -11.56 -6.85
CA ALA A 298 6.65 -10.85 -5.57
C ALA A 298 5.82 -11.60 -4.52
N ALA A 299 4.58 -11.96 -4.84
CA ALA A 299 3.70 -12.71 -3.94
C ALA A 299 4.28 -14.07 -3.56
N GLY A 300 4.91 -14.78 -4.49
CA GLY A 300 5.52 -16.09 -4.24
C GLY A 300 6.85 -16.05 -3.49
N ARG A 301 7.43 -14.86 -3.25
CA ARG A 301 8.75 -14.69 -2.61
C ARG A 301 8.72 -13.88 -1.32
N VAL A 302 7.65 -13.13 -1.05
CA VAL A 302 7.61 -12.20 0.09
C VAL A 302 7.75 -12.89 1.45
N ASP A 303 7.30 -14.14 1.59
CA ASP A 303 7.42 -14.93 2.81
C ASP A 303 8.69 -15.83 2.84
N SER A 304 9.64 -15.63 1.89
CA SER A 304 10.91 -16.37 1.90
C SER A 304 11.70 -16.08 3.18
N ALA A 305 12.15 -17.13 3.86
CA ALA A 305 12.99 -17.02 5.04
C ALA A 305 14.36 -16.39 4.75
N ASP A 306 14.88 -16.56 3.52
CA ASP A 306 16.11 -15.90 3.05
C ASP A 306 15.79 -14.44 2.69
N ALA A 307 16.14 -13.53 3.59
CA ALA A 307 15.92 -12.09 3.43
C ALA A 307 16.61 -11.52 2.17
N THR A 308 17.78 -12.03 1.78
CA THR A 308 18.50 -11.56 0.60
C THR A 308 17.77 -11.95 -0.68
N GLN A 309 17.36 -13.22 -0.81
CA GLN A 309 16.56 -13.68 -1.95
C GLN A 309 15.22 -12.99 -2.03
N ARG A 310 14.54 -12.80 -0.88
CA ARG A 310 13.27 -12.08 -0.79
C ARG A 310 13.43 -10.65 -1.32
N ARG A 311 14.32 -9.86 -0.74
CA ARG A 311 14.55 -8.46 -1.13
C ARG A 311 15.01 -8.31 -2.57
N ARG A 312 15.83 -9.24 -3.07
CA ARG A 312 16.25 -9.26 -4.47
C ARG A 312 15.07 -9.47 -5.41
N ALA A 313 14.19 -10.43 -5.11
CA ALA A 313 13.00 -10.70 -5.92
C ALA A 313 12.01 -9.53 -5.90
N LEU A 314 11.76 -8.94 -4.71
CA LEU A 314 10.88 -7.79 -4.55
C LEU A 314 11.43 -6.54 -5.27
N SER A 315 12.75 -6.29 -5.19
CA SER A 315 13.38 -5.17 -5.92
C SER A 315 13.27 -5.34 -7.43
N ALA A 316 13.51 -6.55 -7.95
CA ALA A 316 13.35 -6.84 -9.38
C ALA A 316 11.89 -6.62 -9.83
N ALA A 317 10.92 -7.13 -9.05
CA ALA A 317 9.50 -6.94 -9.31
C ALA A 317 9.11 -5.46 -9.30
N LYS A 318 9.56 -4.69 -8.29
CA LYS A 318 9.25 -3.27 -8.17
C LYS A 318 9.79 -2.45 -9.35
N VAL A 319 11.03 -2.74 -9.82
CA VAL A 319 11.59 -2.10 -11.03
C VAL A 319 10.73 -2.35 -12.25
N THR A 320 10.30 -3.60 -12.49
CA THR A 320 9.45 -3.98 -13.62
C THR A 320 8.11 -3.27 -13.54
N VAL A 321 7.45 -3.33 -12.38
CA VAL A 321 6.14 -2.70 -12.15
C VAL A 321 6.22 -1.18 -12.28
N ASN A 322 7.24 -0.51 -11.73
CA ASN A 322 7.41 0.93 -11.85
C ASN A 322 7.54 1.39 -13.31
N LYS A 323 8.34 0.67 -14.10
CA LYS A 323 8.48 0.97 -15.54
C LYS A 323 7.16 0.79 -16.29
N ALA A 324 6.42 -0.28 -15.99
CA ALA A 324 5.11 -0.54 -16.58
C ALA A 324 4.09 0.53 -16.17
N CYS A 325 4.03 0.93 -14.89
CA CYS A 325 3.17 2.00 -14.39
C CYS A 325 3.37 3.30 -15.18
N ARG A 326 4.62 3.71 -15.35
CA ARG A 326 4.95 4.92 -16.10
C ARG A 326 4.54 4.81 -17.55
N PHE A 327 4.89 3.70 -18.22
CA PHE A 327 4.60 3.50 -19.64
C PHE A 327 3.09 3.46 -19.89
N VAL A 328 2.36 2.59 -19.16
CA VAL A 328 0.91 2.43 -19.33
C VAL A 328 0.16 3.71 -19.01
N GLY A 329 0.50 4.36 -17.89
CA GLY A 329 -0.15 5.59 -17.46
C GLY A 329 0.03 6.73 -18.48
N GLN A 330 1.26 6.97 -18.94
CA GLN A 330 1.54 8.04 -19.92
C GLN A 330 0.93 7.73 -21.28
N THR A 331 1.02 6.49 -21.74
CA THR A 331 0.45 6.08 -23.05
C THR A 331 -1.08 6.17 -23.01
N ALA A 332 -1.73 5.78 -21.91
CA ALA A 332 -3.18 5.92 -21.75
C ALA A 332 -3.62 7.39 -21.91
N ILE A 333 -2.97 8.33 -21.21
CA ILE A 333 -3.25 9.77 -21.35
C ILE A 333 -3.03 10.22 -22.81
N GLN A 334 -1.92 9.82 -23.42
CA GLN A 334 -1.61 10.19 -24.81
C GLN A 334 -2.67 9.73 -25.79
N LEU A 335 -3.15 8.47 -25.66
CA LEU A 335 -4.16 7.88 -26.55
C LEU A 335 -5.55 8.51 -26.40
N HIS A 336 -5.87 9.09 -25.24
CA HIS A 336 -7.10 9.83 -25.01
C HIS A 336 -6.99 11.30 -25.48
N GLY A 337 -5.78 11.84 -25.60
CA GLY A 337 -5.56 13.24 -25.96
C GLY A 337 -6.12 14.21 -24.92
N GLY A 338 -6.73 15.32 -25.35
CA GLY A 338 -7.17 16.39 -24.45
C GLY A 338 -8.13 15.93 -23.35
N ILE A 339 -9.02 14.97 -23.61
CA ILE A 339 -9.97 14.47 -22.61
C ILE A 339 -9.28 13.73 -21.47
N GLY A 340 -8.14 13.07 -21.75
CA GLY A 340 -7.35 12.38 -20.73
C GLY A 340 -6.73 13.30 -19.67
N MET A 341 -6.68 14.60 -19.95
CA MET A 341 -6.15 15.63 -19.02
C MET A 341 -7.25 16.27 -18.17
N THR A 342 -8.52 15.94 -18.39
CA THR A 342 -9.64 16.52 -17.65
C THR A 342 -9.90 15.74 -16.36
N GLU A 343 -10.42 16.42 -15.33
CA GLU A 343 -10.75 15.80 -14.04
C GLU A 343 -12.00 14.90 -14.12
N GLU A 344 -12.89 15.16 -15.09
CA GLU A 344 -14.11 14.41 -15.30
C GLU A 344 -13.88 13.02 -15.85
N TYR A 345 -12.78 12.81 -16.59
CA TYR A 345 -12.51 11.55 -17.25
C TYR A 345 -11.58 10.68 -16.40
N VAL A 346 -11.99 9.45 -16.14
CA VAL A 346 -11.38 8.57 -15.14
C VAL A 346 -9.91 8.18 -15.43
N ILE A 347 -9.48 8.25 -16.70
CA ILE A 347 -8.13 7.82 -17.08
C ILE A 347 -7.03 8.63 -16.38
N GLY A 348 -7.27 9.92 -16.15
CA GLY A 348 -6.36 10.77 -15.37
C GLY A 348 -6.20 10.33 -13.93
N HIS A 349 -7.22 9.70 -13.33
CA HIS A 349 -7.17 9.16 -11.98
C HIS A 349 -6.29 7.90 -11.92
N TYR A 350 -6.40 7.01 -12.93
CA TYR A 350 -5.50 5.85 -13.05
C TYR A 350 -4.05 6.29 -13.24
N PHE A 351 -3.80 7.29 -14.10
CA PHE A 351 -2.44 7.83 -14.27
C PHE A 351 -1.85 8.31 -12.93
N ARG A 352 -2.60 9.11 -12.16
CA ARG A 352 -2.13 9.58 -10.84
C ARG A 352 -1.88 8.42 -9.86
N LYS A 353 -2.72 7.40 -9.86
CA LYS A 353 -2.52 6.18 -9.05
C LYS A 353 -1.22 5.48 -9.43
N LEU A 354 -0.98 5.23 -10.71
CA LEU A 354 0.23 4.55 -11.19
C LEU A 354 1.51 5.32 -10.86
N ILE A 355 1.49 6.66 -10.96
CA ILE A 355 2.63 7.50 -10.57
C ILE A 355 2.83 7.52 -9.04
N ALA A 356 1.76 7.50 -8.25
CA ALA A 356 1.87 7.39 -6.79
C ALA A 356 2.50 6.05 -6.38
N ILE A 357 2.08 4.93 -6.99
CA ILE A 357 2.64 3.59 -6.77
C ILE A 357 4.13 3.55 -7.08
N GLU A 358 4.58 4.20 -8.16
CA GLU A 358 5.99 4.23 -8.55
C GLU A 358 6.90 4.74 -7.42
N ASN A 359 6.43 5.70 -6.64
CA ASN A 359 7.23 6.36 -5.59
C ASN A 359 7.07 5.73 -4.19
N LEU A 360 6.06 4.88 -3.96
CA LEU A 360 5.87 4.24 -2.66
C LEU A 360 6.88 3.10 -2.44
N PHE A 361 7.48 3.06 -1.25
CA PHE A 361 8.46 2.05 -0.81
C PHE A 361 9.72 1.93 -1.68
N GLY A 362 10.03 2.92 -2.50
CA GLY A 362 11.21 2.98 -3.35
C GLY A 362 10.87 3.19 -4.82
N ASP A 363 11.59 4.14 -5.43
CA ASP A 363 11.54 4.39 -6.86
C ASP A 363 12.39 3.36 -7.65
N THR A 364 12.38 3.50 -8.97
CA THR A 364 13.12 2.59 -9.86
C THR A 364 14.61 2.59 -9.57
N ASP A 365 15.22 3.76 -9.33
CA ASP A 365 16.66 3.88 -9.13
C ASP A 365 17.08 3.29 -7.77
N HIS A 366 16.27 3.51 -6.73
CA HIS A 366 16.47 2.89 -5.42
C HIS A 366 16.51 1.35 -5.53
N HIS A 367 15.50 0.74 -6.15
CA HIS A 367 15.43 -0.71 -6.27
C HIS A 367 16.49 -1.30 -7.23
N LEU A 368 16.89 -0.58 -8.27
CA LEU A 368 18.03 -0.96 -9.10
C LEU A 368 19.34 -0.97 -8.28
N GLY A 369 19.54 0.04 -7.45
CA GLY A 369 20.67 0.11 -6.54
C GLY A 369 20.71 -1.04 -5.53
N LEU A 370 19.55 -1.34 -4.91
CA LEU A 370 19.43 -2.48 -4.00
C LEU A 370 19.71 -3.81 -4.71
N PHE A 371 19.10 -4.03 -5.87
CA PHE A 371 19.30 -5.26 -6.65
C PHE A 371 20.77 -5.46 -7.04
N ALA A 372 21.46 -4.39 -7.46
CA ALA A 372 22.86 -4.44 -7.85
C ALA A 372 23.81 -4.71 -6.65
N ALA A 373 23.46 -4.25 -5.45
CA ALA A 373 24.23 -4.46 -4.23
C ALA A 373 24.12 -5.89 -3.67
N MET A 374 23.02 -6.59 -3.97
CA MET A 374 22.80 -7.97 -3.54
C MET A 374 23.42 -8.96 -4.55
N LYS A 375 24.52 -9.58 -4.18
CA LYS A 375 25.23 -10.60 -5.00
C LYS A 375 24.60 -11.99 -4.84
#